data_887851f3284a956db5238a6ec40c5f47
#
_entry.id   887851f3284a956db5238a6ec40c5f47
#
_cell.length_a   1.000
_cell.length_b   1.000
_cell.length_c   1.000
_cell.angle_alpha   90.00
_cell.angle_beta   90.00
_cell.angle_gamma   90.00
#
_symmetry.space_group_name_H-M   'P 1'
#
loop_
_entity.id
_entity.type
_entity.pdbx_description
1 polymer ?
#
loop_
_entity_poly.entity_id
_entity_poly.type
_entity_poly.pdbx_seq_one_letter_code
_entity_poly.pdbx_strand_id
1 'polypeptide(L)'
;ASQTKGYQEIIENLTTYLCEITGLVGCTLQPNSGAAGEYTGLLTIRRYQASIGQSHRNIVLIPSSAHGTNPASAVQAGFEVVVTACDELGNVDVTDLKTKAEEYKDRLAALMITYPSTHGIFEPAIVEICDAIHAAGGQVYMDGANMNGQVGLTSPGFIGADVCHLNLHKTFASPHGGGGPGVGPICVAKHLVDFLPQHYLLDSKSAC
;
A
#
# COMPACT_ATOMS: atom_id res chain seq x y z
N ALA A 1 30.30 -12.83 -2.03
CA ALA A 1 29.60 -12.63 -3.29
C ALA A 1 29.19 -13.93 -3.97
N SER A 2 30.07 -14.89 -4.27
CA SER A 2 29.70 -16.13 -4.99
C SER A 2 28.75 -17.05 -4.18
N GLN A 3 28.80 -17.03 -2.85
CA GLN A 3 27.98 -17.85 -1.96
C GLN A 3 26.57 -17.28 -1.76
N THR A 4 26.27 -16.06 -2.21
CA THR A 4 24.97 -15.41 -2.02
C THR A 4 24.09 -15.44 -3.27
N LYS A 5 24.54 -16.05 -4.37
CA LYS A 5 23.79 -16.08 -5.64
C LYS A 5 22.40 -16.68 -5.52
N GLY A 6 22.25 -17.78 -4.77
CA GLY A 6 20.95 -18.42 -4.57
C GLY A 6 19.96 -17.53 -3.80
N TYR A 7 20.45 -16.76 -2.82
CA TYR A 7 19.60 -15.78 -2.12
C TYR A 7 19.18 -14.62 -3.04
N GLN A 8 20.08 -14.14 -3.89
CA GLN A 8 19.77 -13.10 -4.87
C GLN A 8 18.69 -13.58 -5.84
N GLU A 9 18.85 -14.79 -6.39
CA GLU A 9 17.88 -15.40 -7.29
C GLU A 9 16.50 -15.58 -6.62
N ILE A 10 16.45 -16.02 -5.37
CA ILE A 10 15.19 -16.11 -4.61
C ILE A 10 14.53 -14.73 -4.46
N ILE A 11 15.29 -13.70 -4.09
CA ILE A 11 14.79 -12.33 -3.92
C ILE A 11 14.27 -11.76 -5.23
N GLU A 12 15.03 -11.89 -6.31
CA GLU A 12 14.68 -11.40 -7.65
C GLU A 12 13.41 -12.10 -8.18
N ASN A 13 13.34 -13.43 -8.09
CA ASN A 13 12.17 -14.20 -8.51
C ASN A 13 10.93 -13.81 -7.70
N LEU A 14 11.05 -13.75 -6.36
CA LEU A 14 9.92 -13.36 -5.52
C LEU A 14 9.45 -11.94 -5.81
N THR A 15 10.36 -11.00 -5.95
CA THR A 15 10.04 -9.61 -6.31
C THR A 15 9.29 -9.54 -7.64
N THR A 16 9.77 -10.27 -8.66
CA THR A 16 9.12 -10.36 -9.98
C THR A 16 7.70 -10.93 -9.86
N TYR A 17 7.53 -12.03 -9.13
CA TYR A 17 6.20 -12.64 -8.94
C TYR A 17 5.23 -11.72 -8.20
N LEU A 18 5.69 -11.00 -7.19
CA LEU A 18 4.84 -10.06 -6.46
C LEU A 18 4.43 -8.85 -7.31
N CYS A 19 5.33 -8.34 -8.14
CA CYS A 19 5.00 -7.31 -9.12
C CYS A 19 3.94 -7.80 -10.13
N GLU A 20 4.11 -9.00 -10.66
CA GLU A 20 3.14 -9.60 -11.60
C GLU A 20 1.76 -9.78 -10.95
N ILE A 21 1.72 -10.35 -9.74
CA ILE A 21 0.47 -10.60 -9.02
C ILE A 21 -0.27 -9.30 -8.67
N THR A 22 0.47 -8.26 -8.29
CA THR A 22 -0.12 -6.97 -7.91
C THR A 22 -0.40 -6.04 -9.07
N GLY A 23 0.19 -6.30 -10.25
CA GLY A 23 0.13 -5.37 -11.39
C GLY A 23 0.90 -4.07 -11.13
N LEU A 24 1.81 -4.06 -10.16
CA LEU A 24 2.69 -2.94 -9.81
C LEU A 24 4.12 -3.23 -10.29
N VAL A 25 4.96 -2.21 -10.40
CA VAL A 25 6.23 -2.34 -11.14
C VAL A 25 7.49 -2.36 -10.26
N GLY A 26 7.38 -1.97 -9.00
CA GLY A 26 8.49 -2.02 -8.04
C GLY A 26 8.08 -2.75 -6.77
N CYS A 27 9.00 -3.49 -6.16
CA CYS A 27 8.74 -4.22 -4.92
C CYS A 27 9.98 -4.19 -4.01
N THR A 28 9.76 -4.13 -2.71
CA THR A 28 10.81 -4.36 -1.70
C THR A 28 10.36 -5.39 -0.68
N LEU A 29 11.29 -6.26 -0.29
CA LEU A 29 11.10 -7.30 0.74
C LEU A 29 11.66 -6.88 2.11
N GLN A 30 12.12 -5.64 2.26
CA GLN A 30 12.76 -5.18 3.51
C GLN A 30 11.83 -5.10 4.72
N PRO A 31 10.53 -4.72 4.60
CA PRO A 31 9.65 -4.72 5.75
C PRO A 31 9.48 -6.13 6.32
N ASN A 32 9.57 -6.26 7.65
CA ASN A 32 9.55 -7.54 8.36
C ASN A 32 8.17 -7.96 8.86
N SER A 33 7.13 -7.20 8.54
CA SER A 33 5.73 -7.46 8.92
C SER A 33 4.78 -6.64 8.08
N GLY A 34 3.48 -6.95 8.14
CA GLY A 34 2.44 -6.13 7.49
C GLY A 34 2.45 -4.69 8.00
N ALA A 35 2.51 -4.48 9.31
CA ALA A 35 2.58 -3.14 9.91
C ALA A 35 3.85 -2.37 9.49
N ALA A 36 5.00 -3.05 9.36
CA ALA A 36 6.21 -2.44 8.82
C ALA A 36 6.05 -2.10 7.33
N GLY A 37 5.32 -2.94 6.57
CA GLY A 37 4.92 -2.66 5.20
C GLY A 37 4.02 -1.43 5.08
N GLU A 38 3.00 -1.31 5.95
CA GLU A 38 2.13 -0.13 6.02
C GLU A 38 2.95 1.15 6.22
N TYR A 39 3.78 1.16 7.25
CA TYR A 39 4.65 2.30 7.56
C TYR A 39 5.60 2.65 6.40
N THR A 40 6.23 1.63 5.80
CA THR A 40 7.16 1.83 4.68
C THR A 40 6.45 2.37 3.44
N GLY A 41 5.26 1.87 3.11
CA GLY A 41 4.46 2.36 1.98
C GLY A 41 4.04 3.81 2.15
N LEU A 42 3.61 4.18 3.35
CA LEU A 42 3.24 5.56 3.68
C LEU A 42 4.45 6.51 3.64
N LEU A 43 5.63 6.07 4.12
CA LEU A 43 6.86 6.84 3.98
C LEU A 43 7.29 7.01 2.51
N THR A 44 7.06 6.00 1.68
CA THR A 44 7.32 6.09 0.24
C THR A 44 6.46 7.17 -0.41
N ILE A 45 5.17 7.21 -0.11
CA ILE A 45 4.25 8.28 -0.53
C ILE A 45 4.74 9.65 -0.05
N ARG A 46 5.09 9.76 1.22
CA ARG A 46 5.56 11.03 1.81
C ARG A 46 6.83 11.56 1.14
N ARG A 47 7.79 10.67 0.86
CA ARG A 47 9.03 11.02 0.15
C ARG A 47 8.76 11.49 -1.28
N TYR A 48 7.91 10.78 -1.99
CA TYR A 48 7.48 11.19 -3.33
C TYR A 48 6.84 12.58 -3.31
N GLN A 49 5.86 12.83 -2.44
CA GLN A 49 5.22 14.13 -2.35
C GLN A 49 6.19 15.25 -1.98
N ALA A 50 7.13 14.98 -1.09
CA ALA A 50 8.19 15.94 -0.77
C ALA A 50 9.08 16.26 -2.00
N SER A 51 9.39 15.26 -2.82
CA SER A 51 10.22 15.44 -4.03
C SER A 51 9.58 16.32 -5.10
N ILE A 52 8.25 16.35 -5.14
CA ILE A 52 7.47 17.19 -6.07
C ILE A 52 6.99 18.50 -5.43
N GLY A 53 7.56 18.90 -4.28
CA GLY A 53 7.24 20.14 -3.60
C GLY A 53 5.92 20.13 -2.83
N GLN A 54 5.34 18.96 -2.56
CA GLN A 54 4.04 18.79 -1.90
C GLN A 54 4.16 18.26 -0.45
N SER A 55 5.21 18.65 0.28
CA SER A 55 5.44 18.23 1.68
C SER A 55 4.32 18.63 2.65
N HIS A 56 3.46 19.56 2.26
CA HIS A 56 2.31 20.03 3.04
C HIS A 56 1.14 19.02 3.05
N ARG A 57 1.14 18.04 2.14
CA ARG A 57 0.13 16.98 2.11
C ARG A 57 0.34 16.02 3.27
N ASN A 58 -0.53 16.08 4.25
CA ASN A 58 -0.40 15.35 5.51
C ASN A 58 -1.70 14.67 5.97
N ILE A 59 -2.76 14.69 5.18
CA ILE A 59 -4.03 14.02 5.49
C ILE A 59 -4.07 12.65 4.82
N VAL A 60 -4.45 11.62 5.58
CA VAL A 60 -4.78 10.29 5.08
C VAL A 60 -6.23 9.99 5.40
N LEU A 61 -7.02 9.71 4.36
CA LEU A 61 -8.39 9.22 4.51
C LEU A 61 -8.35 7.71 4.81
N ILE A 62 -9.14 7.27 5.77
CA ILE A 62 -9.22 5.85 6.16
C ILE A 62 -10.69 5.48 6.41
N PRO A 63 -11.27 4.49 5.70
CA PRO A 63 -12.61 4.02 5.98
C PRO A 63 -12.76 3.47 7.41
N SER A 64 -13.91 3.68 8.03
CA SER A 64 -14.21 3.19 9.38
C SER A 64 -14.15 1.66 9.50
N SER A 65 -14.23 0.94 8.38
CA SER A 65 -14.05 -0.51 8.29
C SER A 65 -12.59 -0.98 8.29
N ALA A 66 -11.62 -0.07 8.25
CA ALA A 66 -10.21 -0.42 8.16
C ALA A 66 -9.71 -1.14 9.42
N HIS A 67 -8.67 -1.98 9.25
CA HIS A 67 -7.98 -2.58 10.38
C HIS A 67 -7.34 -1.50 11.26
N GLY A 68 -7.35 -1.69 12.57
CA GLY A 68 -6.83 -0.70 13.54
C GLY A 68 -5.35 -0.35 13.39
N THR A 69 -4.55 -1.18 12.70
CA THR A 69 -3.16 -0.87 12.38
C THR A 69 -3.02 0.24 11.32
N ASN A 70 -4.01 0.42 10.43
CA ASN A 70 -3.93 1.42 9.37
C ASN A 70 -3.83 2.85 9.94
N PRO A 71 -4.74 3.32 10.83
CA PRO A 71 -4.60 4.63 11.43
C PRO A 71 -3.34 4.74 12.31
N ALA A 72 -2.93 3.68 13.01
CA ALA A 72 -1.72 3.68 13.80
C ALA A 72 -0.46 3.89 12.95
N SER A 73 -0.35 3.18 11.82
CA SER A 73 0.75 3.32 10.87
C SER A 73 0.76 4.70 10.21
N ALA A 74 -0.41 5.28 9.91
CA ALA A 74 -0.52 6.61 9.35
C ALA A 74 0.00 7.69 10.32
N VAL A 75 -0.41 7.62 11.59
CA VAL A 75 0.08 8.53 12.64
C VAL A 75 1.59 8.35 12.86
N GLN A 76 2.08 7.11 12.89
CA GLN A 76 3.51 6.82 13.01
C GLN A 76 4.33 7.40 11.85
N ALA A 77 3.78 7.40 10.63
CA ALA A 77 4.40 8.01 9.46
C ALA A 77 4.29 9.56 9.45
N GLY A 78 3.63 10.15 10.44
CA GLY A 78 3.49 11.60 10.61
C GLY A 78 2.34 12.21 9.81
N PHE A 79 1.31 11.42 9.51
CA PHE A 79 0.08 11.87 8.90
C PHE A 79 -1.02 12.13 9.93
N GLU A 80 -1.96 12.98 9.58
CA GLU A 80 -3.23 13.20 10.25
C GLU A 80 -4.28 12.29 9.62
N VAL A 81 -5.04 11.58 10.44
CA VAL A 81 -6.05 10.63 9.96
C VAL A 81 -7.42 11.30 9.95
N VAL A 82 -8.10 11.20 8.82
CA VAL A 82 -9.51 11.57 8.66
C VAL A 82 -10.31 10.31 8.31
N VAL A 83 -11.25 9.94 9.17
CA VAL A 83 -12.06 8.75 8.99
C VAL A 83 -13.18 9.02 8.00
N THR A 84 -13.37 8.16 7.00
CA THR A 84 -14.53 8.17 6.10
C THR A 84 -15.57 7.17 6.57
N ALA A 85 -16.85 7.50 6.36
CA ALA A 85 -17.96 6.65 6.75
C ALA A 85 -18.07 5.39 5.88
N CYS A 86 -18.70 4.37 6.45
CA CYS A 86 -19.22 3.21 5.71
C CYS A 86 -20.73 3.18 5.86
N ASP A 87 -21.43 2.61 4.86
CA ASP A 87 -22.85 2.37 4.92
C ASP A 87 -23.21 1.21 5.88
N GLU A 88 -24.51 0.94 6.06
CA GLU A 88 -24.99 -0.13 6.92
C GLU A 88 -24.62 -1.54 6.43
N LEU A 89 -24.24 -1.68 5.16
CA LEU A 89 -23.78 -2.92 4.55
C LEU A 89 -22.26 -3.08 4.66
N GLY A 90 -21.55 -2.04 5.12
CA GLY A 90 -20.10 -2.01 5.28
C GLY A 90 -19.32 -1.58 4.03
N ASN A 91 -20.00 -1.09 2.98
CA ASN A 91 -19.32 -0.45 1.84
C ASN A 91 -18.85 0.94 2.24
N VAL A 92 -17.85 1.45 1.55
CA VAL A 92 -17.41 2.84 1.74
C VAL A 92 -18.52 3.81 1.29
N ASP A 93 -18.87 4.77 2.13
CA ASP A 93 -19.73 5.89 1.70
C ASP A 93 -18.96 6.78 0.73
N VAL A 94 -19.20 6.56 -0.57
CA VAL A 94 -18.52 7.27 -1.66
C VAL A 94 -18.81 8.77 -1.61
N THR A 95 -19.98 9.18 -1.15
CA THR A 95 -20.36 10.59 -1.04
C THR A 95 -19.56 11.27 0.06
N ASP A 96 -19.47 10.66 1.23
CA ASP A 96 -18.65 11.15 2.34
C ASP A 96 -17.17 11.20 1.94
N LEU A 97 -16.67 10.13 1.31
CA LEU A 97 -15.27 10.08 0.85
C LEU A 97 -14.95 11.19 -0.14
N LYS A 98 -15.78 11.42 -1.15
CA LYS A 98 -15.57 12.49 -2.14
C LYS A 98 -15.67 13.87 -1.51
N THR A 99 -16.60 14.07 -0.59
CA THR A 99 -16.75 15.33 0.14
C THR A 99 -15.46 15.64 0.92
N LYS A 100 -14.92 14.67 1.65
CA LYS A 100 -13.67 14.81 2.40
C LYS A 100 -12.45 14.96 1.48
N ALA A 101 -12.41 14.23 0.37
CA ALA A 101 -11.34 14.38 -0.61
C ALA A 101 -11.28 15.79 -1.20
N GLU A 102 -12.43 16.43 -1.46
CA GLU A 102 -12.49 17.82 -1.92
C GLU A 102 -12.18 18.81 -0.79
N GLU A 103 -12.71 18.59 0.42
CA GLU A 103 -12.45 19.44 1.59
C GLU A 103 -10.96 19.53 1.91
N TYR A 104 -10.26 18.38 1.87
CA TYR A 104 -8.84 18.28 2.21
C TYR A 104 -7.91 18.26 0.99
N LYS A 105 -8.38 18.53 -0.20
CA LYS A 105 -7.65 18.31 -1.45
C LYS A 105 -6.25 18.94 -1.49
N ASP A 106 -6.06 20.10 -0.87
CA ASP A 106 -4.75 20.75 -0.82
C ASP A 106 -3.77 20.01 0.12
N ARG A 107 -4.30 19.28 1.10
CA ARG A 107 -3.53 18.55 2.12
C ARG A 107 -3.64 17.03 2.00
N LEU A 108 -4.45 16.51 1.08
CA LEU A 108 -4.69 15.08 0.92
C LEU A 108 -3.43 14.39 0.43
N ALA A 109 -2.84 13.55 1.28
CA ALA A 109 -1.68 12.74 0.96
C ALA A 109 -2.08 11.39 0.35
N ALA A 110 -3.01 10.68 1.00
CA ALA A 110 -3.40 9.35 0.57
C ALA A 110 -4.79 8.94 1.08
N LEU A 111 -5.33 7.90 0.45
CA LEU A 111 -6.34 7.01 1.00
C LEU A 111 -5.64 5.71 1.40
N MET A 112 -5.90 5.18 2.61
CA MET A 112 -5.61 3.79 2.97
C MET A 112 -6.88 2.98 2.91
N ILE A 113 -6.94 1.98 2.05
CA ILE A 113 -8.11 1.12 1.88
C ILE A 113 -7.71 -0.35 1.86
N THR A 114 -8.51 -1.19 2.50
CA THR A 114 -8.37 -2.67 2.45
C THR A 114 -9.33 -3.20 1.39
N TYR A 115 -8.84 -4.02 0.46
CA TYR A 115 -9.68 -4.60 -0.60
C TYR A 115 -9.32 -6.07 -0.87
N PRO A 116 -10.30 -7.00 -0.79
CA PRO A 116 -11.63 -6.83 -0.19
C PRO A 116 -11.53 -6.29 1.24
N SER A 117 -12.61 -5.65 1.75
CA SER A 117 -12.59 -5.01 3.06
C SER A 117 -12.37 -6.01 4.22
N THR A 118 -12.12 -5.50 5.43
CA THR A 118 -12.06 -6.33 6.65
C THR A 118 -13.35 -7.11 6.92
N HIS A 119 -14.47 -6.67 6.37
CA HIS A 119 -15.77 -7.38 6.43
C HIS A 119 -15.98 -8.38 5.29
N GLY A 120 -14.98 -8.55 4.40
CA GLY A 120 -15.04 -9.44 3.24
C GLY A 120 -15.84 -8.89 2.05
N ILE A 121 -16.06 -7.58 2.01
CA ILE A 121 -16.84 -6.91 0.97
C ILE A 121 -15.91 -6.51 -0.17
N PHE A 122 -16.27 -6.89 -1.39
CA PHE A 122 -15.74 -6.36 -2.62
C PHE A 122 -16.45 -5.04 -2.93
N GLU A 123 -15.83 -3.91 -2.64
CA GLU A 123 -16.35 -2.58 -2.87
C GLU A 123 -16.64 -2.34 -4.35
N PRO A 124 -17.91 -2.23 -4.77
CA PRO A 124 -18.23 -2.07 -6.20
C PRO A 124 -17.70 -0.78 -6.81
N ALA A 125 -17.56 0.26 -5.98
CA ALA A 125 -17.12 1.59 -6.40
C ALA A 125 -15.60 1.78 -6.29
N ILE A 126 -14.81 0.69 -6.12
CA ILE A 126 -13.36 0.80 -5.81
C ILE A 126 -12.59 1.63 -6.83
N VAL A 127 -12.88 1.48 -8.12
CA VAL A 127 -12.21 2.25 -9.19
C VAL A 127 -12.59 3.74 -9.09
N GLU A 128 -13.87 4.05 -8.91
CA GLU A 128 -14.37 5.41 -8.72
C GLU A 128 -13.75 6.09 -7.49
N ILE A 129 -13.57 5.34 -6.42
CA ILE A 129 -12.89 5.80 -5.20
C ILE A 129 -11.43 6.15 -5.50
N CYS A 130 -10.68 5.26 -6.17
CA CYS A 130 -9.29 5.51 -6.55
C CYS A 130 -9.16 6.76 -7.44
N ASP A 131 -10.03 6.89 -8.44
CA ASP A 131 -10.05 8.03 -9.35
C ASP A 131 -10.32 9.35 -8.60
N ALA A 132 -11.24 9.34 -7.64
CA ALA A 132 -11.54 10.53 -6.83
C ALA A 132 -10.35 10.99 -5.98
N ILE A 133 -9.59 10.05 -5.41
CA ILE A 133 -8.37 10.34 -4.65
C ILE A 133 -7.27 10.91 -5.55
N HIS A 134 -7.05 10.32 -6.72
CA HIS A 134 -6.07 10.81 -7.70
C HIS A 134 -6.45 12.21 -8.21
N ALA A 135 -7.72 12.45 -8.49
CA ALA A 135 -8.21 13.78 -8.92
C ALA A 135 -7.97 14.86 -7.85
N ALA A 136 -7.98 14.49 -6.56
CA ALA A 136 -7.64 15.37 -5.45
C ALA A 136 -6.12 15.47 -5.18
N GLY A 137 -5.28 14.79 -5.98
CA GLY A 137 -3.81 14.81 -5.87
C GLY A 137 -3.24 13.86 -4.79
N GLY A 138 -4.07 13.01 -4.20
CA GLY A 138 -3.67 11.97 -3.26
C GLY A 138 -3.16 10.71 -3.95
N GLN A 139 -2.57 9.80 -3.15
CA GLN A 139 -2.15 8.47 -3.58
C GLN A 139 -3.06 7.41 -2.97
N VAL A 140 -3.20 6.27 -3.64
CA VAL A 140 -3.99 5.14 -3.11
C VAL A 140 -3.06 4.09 -2.54
N TYR A 141 -3.15 3.91 -1.22
CA TYR A 141 -2.51 2.82 -0.49
C TYR A 141 -3.52 1.70 -0.28
N MET A 142 -3.27 0.53 -0.84
CA MET A 142 -4.10 -0.66 -0.66
C MET A 142 -3.48 -1.61 0.36
N ASP A 143 -4.22 -1.92 1.41
CA ASP A 143 -3.89 -3.00 2.33
C ASP A 143 -4.19 -4.35 1.65
N GLY A 144 -3.13 -5.08 1.32
CA GLY A 144 -3.18 -6.37 0.63
C GLY A 144 -3.29 -7.58 1.56
N ALA A 145 -3.72 -7.40 2.80
CA ALA A 145 -3.93 -8.52 3.73
C ALA A 145 -4.92 -9.57 3.20
N ASN A 146 -5.87 -9.14 2.38
CA ASN A 146 -6.90 -9.99 1.76
C ASN A 146 -6.61 -10.30 0.27
N MET A 147 -5.34 -10.31 -0.14
CA MET A 147 -4.92 -10.57 -1.53
C MET A 147 -5.46 -11.88 -2.08
N ASN A 148 -5.71 -12.88 -1.23
CA ASN A 148 -6.32 -14.16 -1.63
C ASN A 148 -7.69 -13.98 -2.32
N GLY A 149 -8.41 -12.91 -2.05
CA GLY A 149 -9.66 -12.57 -2.73
C GLY A 149 -9.47 -11.91 -4.11
N GLN A 150 -8.26 -11.48 -4.45
CA GLN A 150 -7.97 -10.78 -5.70
C GLN A 150 -7.23 -11.64 -6.72
N VAL A 151 -6.31 -12.50 -6.28
CA VAL A 151 -5.43 -13.28 -7.15
C VAL A 151 -6.22 -14.08 -8.18
N GLY A 152 -5.89 -13.87 -9.46
CA GLY A 152 -6.57 -14.52 -10.59
C GLY A 152 -7.88 -13.85 -11.03
N LEU A 153 -8.38 -12.84 -10.31
CA LEU A 153 -9.60 -12.10 -10.65
C LEU A 153 -9.32 -10.64 -10.99
N THR A 154 -8.48 -9.99 -10.20
CA THR A 154 -8.08 -8.60 -10.35
C THR A 154 -6.71 -8.38 -9.71
N SER A 155 -6.20 -7.14 -9.74
CA SER A 155 -4.96 -6.77 -9.06
C SER A 155 -5.01 -5.33 -8.54
N PRO A 156 -4.24 -4.99 -7.49
CA PRO A 156 -4.14 -3.63 -6.98
C PRO A 156 -3.83 -2.58 -8.05
N GLY A 157 -2.85 -2.85 -8.91
CA GLY A 157 -2.46 -1.94 -10.00
C GLY A 157 -3.57 -1.74 -11.03
N PHE A 158 -4.32 -2.79 -11.37
CA PHE A 158 -5.48 -2.69 -12.27
C PHE A 158 -6.62 -1.84 -11.68
N ILE A 159 -6.83 -1.93 -10.38
CA ILE A 159 -7.86 -1.18 -9.66
C ILE A 159 -7.49 0.31 -9.53
N GLY A 160 -6.20 0.64 -9.54
CA GLY A 160 -5.70 2.00 -9.39
C GLY A 160 -4.94 2.26 -8.08
N ALA A 161 -4.48 1.22 -7.39
CA ALA A 161 -3.61 1.40 -6.24
C ALA A 161 -2.19 1.82 -6.66
N ASP A 162 -1.60 2.75 -5.89
CA ASP A 162 -0.22 3.22 -6.09
C ASP A 162 0.77 2.44 -5.22
N VAL A 163 0.33 1.99 -4.06
CA VAL A 163 1.08 1.17 -3.10
C VAL A 163 0.21 0.03 -2.61
N CYS A 164 0.78 -1.16 -2.53
CA CYS A 164 0.14 -2.31 -1.89
C CYS A 164 1.14 -3.05 -1.01
N HIS A 165 0.83 -3.23 0.29
CA HIS A 165 1.57 -4.20 1.08
C HIS A 165 0.93 -5.59 1.00
N LEU A 166 1.76 -6.62 1.18
CA LEU A 166 1.33 -8.02 1.16
C LEU A 166 1.69 -8.72 2.46
N ASN A 167 0.84 -9.67 2.84
CA ASN A 167 1.11 -10.57 3.95
C ASN A 167 1.37 -11.98 3.39
N LEU A 168 2.64 -12.36 3.23
CA LEU A 168 2.99 -13.65 2.62
C LEU A 168 2.56 -14.84 3.47
N HIS A 169 2.33 -14.64 4.76
CA HIS A 169 1.81 -15.64 5.69
C HIS A 169 0.28 -15.80 5.65
N LYS A 170 -0.43 -15.00 4.87
CA LYS A 170 -1.89 -15.08 4.70
C LYS A 170 -2.26 -15.73 3.37
N THR A 171 -1.95 -15.09 2.27
CA THR A 171 -2.28 -15.55 0.92
C THR A 171 -1.30 -16.59 0.39
N PHE A 172 -0.04 -16.50 0.81
CA PHE A 172 1.05 -17.33 0.33
C PHE A 172 1.52 -18.31 1.40
N ALA A 173 2.61 -19.04 1.13
CA ALA A 173 3.07 -20.15 1.98
C ALA A 173 4.12 -19.76 3.02
N SER A 174 4.37 -18.47 3.26
CA SER A 174 5.33 -18.07 4.29
C SER A 174 4.84 -18.46 5.68
N PRO A 175 5.62 -19.22 6.48
CA PRO A 175 5.20 -19.60 7.83
C PRO A 175 5.22 -18.39 8.77
N HIS A 176 4.24 -18.32 9.69
CA HIS A 176 4.25 -17.35 10.79
C HIS A 176 5.11 -17.82 11.98
N GLY A 177 5.41 -19.11 12.02
CA GLY A 177 6.44 -19.72 12.85
C GLY A 177 6.21 -19.64 14.36
N GLY A 178 4.95 -19.54 14.81
CA GLY A 178 4.64 -19.37 16.25
C GLY A 178 4.97 -17.98 16.78
N GLY A 179 5.26 -17.03 15.91
CA GLY A 179 5.64 -15.66 16.26
C GLY A 179 5.57 -14.71 15.07
N GLY A 180 6.57 -13.88 14.89
CA GLY A 180 6.60 -12.83 13.88
C GLY A 180 6.51 -13.32 12.43
N PRO A 181 5.88 -12.54 11.55
CA PRO A 181 5.63 -12.92 10.16
C PRO A 181 6.88 -12.92 9.26
N GLY A 182 7.97 -12.29 9.67
CA GLY A 182 9.27 -12.28 8.99
C GLY A 182 9.39 -11.35 7.80
N VAL A 183 8.32 -11.14 7.02
CA VAL A 183 8.33 -10.28 5.83
C VAL A 183 6.94 -9.69 5.54
N GLY A 184 6.92 -8.43 5.14
CA GLY A 184 5.72 -7.72 4.67
C GLY A 184 6.07 -6.88 3.45
N PRO A 185 6.17 -7.50 2.26
CA PRO A 185 6.56 -6.80 1.05
C PRO A 185 5.63 -5.64 0.73
N ILE A 186 6.18 -4.59 0.13
CA ILE A 186 5.38 -3.55 -0.53
C ILE A 186 5.70 -3.52 -2.01
N CYS A 187 4.66 -3.41 -2.81
CA CYS A 187 4.74 -3.16 -4.24
C CYS A 187 4.23 -1.76 -4.55
N VAL A 188 4.80 -1.10 -5.56
CA VAL A 188 4.49 0.29 -5.86
C VAL A 188 4.37 0.56 -7.36
N ALA A 189 3.59 1.58 -7.69
CA ALA A 189 3.48 2.13 -9.04
C ALA A 189 4.80 2.78 -9.48
N LYS A 190 4.96 2.95 -10.79
CA LYS A 190 6.21 3.40 -11.42
C LYS A 190 6.79 4.69 -10.82
N HIS A 191 5.97 5.67 -10.52
CA HIS A 191 6.41 6.97 -10.00
C HIS A 191 6.91 6.92 -8.55
N LEU A 192 6.68 5.82 -7.85
CA LEU A 192 7.09 5.61 -6.46
C LEU A 192 8.34 4.72 -6.32
N VAL A 193 8.82 4.11 -7.38
CA VAL A 193 9.94 3.13 -7.33
C VAL A 193 11.20 3.73 -6.71
N ASP A 194 11.57 4.94 -7.09
CA ASP A 194 12.79 5.60 -6.62
C ASP A 194 12.73 5.99 -5.13
N PHE A 195 11.56 5.90 -4.52
CA PHE A 195 11.33 6.25 -3.11
C PHE A 195 11.23 5.03 -2.19
N LEU A 196 11.35 3.81 -2.73
CA LEU A 196 11.46 2.59 -1.95
C LEU A 196 12.72 2.62 -1.07
N PRO A 197 12.72 1.96 0.11
CA PRO A 197 13.89 1.89 0.96
C PRO A 197 15.02 1.16 0.24
N GLN A 198 16.20 1.79 0.20
CA GLN A 198 17.42 1.27 -0.40
C GLN A 198 18.53 1.26 0.64
N HIS A 199 19.52 0.40 0.43
CA HIS A 199 20.70 0.38 1.28
C HIS A 199 21.71 1.41 0.76
N TYR A 200 22.24 2.27 1.64
CA TYR A 200 23.12 3.38 1.28
C TYR A 200 24.46 2.96 0.62
N LEU A 201 24.84 1.69 0.76
CA LEU A 201 26.04 1.12 0.11
C LEU A 201 25.75 0.52 -1.27
N LEU A 202 24.49 0.45 -1.69
CA LEU A 202 24.11 -0.05 -3.01
C LEU A 202 23.93 1.16 -3.93
N ASP A 203 24.62 1.16 -5.06
CA ASP A 203 24.36 2.14 -6.11
C ASP A 203 22.90 2.04 -6.57
N SER A 204 22.25 3.18 -6.76
CA SER A 204 20.85 3.29 -7.19
C SER A 204 20.53 2.56 -8.52
N LYS A 205 21.56 2.05 -9.21
CA LYS A 205 21.44 1.27 -10.45
C LYS A 205 21.43 -0.24 -10.25
N SER A 206 21.67 -0.73 -9.04
CA SER A 206 21.71 -2.17 -8.73
C SER A 206 20.55 -2.63 -7.82
N ALA A 207 19.58 -1.77 -7.57
CA ALA A 207 18.36 -2.06 -6.83
C ALA A 207 17.18 -2.27 -7.80
N CYS A 208 17.32 -3.28 -8.66
CA CYS A 208 16.22 -3.90 -9.39
C CYS A 208 16.21 -5.38 -9.04
#